data_28df91f01a8629f39bd628610eb16a56
#
_entry.id   28df91f01a8629f39bd628610eb16a56
#
_cell.length_a   1.000
_cell.length_b   1.000
_cell.length_c   1.000
_cell.angle_alpha   90.00
_cell.angle_beta   90.00
_cell.angle_gamma   90.00
#
_symmetry.space_group_name_H-M   'P 1'
#
loop_
_entity.id
_entity.type
_entity.pdbx_description
1 polymer ?
#
loop_
_entity_poly.entity_id
_entity_poly.type
_entity_poly.pdbx_seq_one_letter_code
_entity_poly.pdbx_strand_id
1 'polypeptide(L)'
;MIRAPPMGRKSRMGLRDDATIAIRPCRREECAAVLALWECAGAIPSATDTLEELQRLVRTHGDGFLVAIQRNTVVGSVIAGWDGWRGNIYRLAVAPEARRRRLAQRLVREAALVMRAKGSRRLSALVESHEAHAVGFWDHLAADGWRRDERMMRYIRASD
;
A
#
# COMPACT_ATOMS: atom_id res chain seq x y z
N MET A 1 -29.98 -25.54 54.09
CA MET A 1 -29.11 -25.81 52.92
C MET A 1 -29.59 -24.92 51.77
N ILE A 2 -28.93 -23.79 51.55
CA ILE A 2 -29.29 -22.83 50.50
C ILE A 2 -28.24 -22.97 49.39
N ARG A 3 -28.71 -23.37 48.20
CA ARG A 3 -27.85 -23.61 47.01
C ARG A 3 -27.59 -22.28 46.33
N ALA A 4 -26.31 -21.92 46.12
CA ALA A 4 -25.89 -20.75 45.38
C ALA A 4 -26.17 -20.92 43.88
N PRO A 5 -26.51 -19.83 43.13
CA PRO A 5 -26.74 -19.89 41.71
C PRO A 5 -25.40 -19.97 40.95
N PRO A 6 -25.41 -20.52 39.72
CA PRO A 6 -24.20 -20.64 38.90
C PRO A 6 -23.74 -19.29 38.37
N MET A 7 -22.46 -19.04 38.54
CA MET A 7 -21.76 -17.87 37.97
C MET A 7 -21.89 -17.84 36.43
N GLY A 8 -22.42 -16.74 35.93
CA GLY A 8 -22.56 -16.48 34.52
C GLY A 8 -21.23 -16.55 33.80
N ARG A 9 -21.20 -17.33 32.72
CA ARG A 9 -20.15 -17.35 31.72
C ARG A 9 -20.02 -15.94 31.14
N LYS A 10 -18.94 -15.25 31.44
CA LYS A 10 -18.53 -14.06 30.68
C LYS A 10 -18.29 -14.48 29.24
N SER A 11 -19.22 -14.16 28.36
CA SER A 11 -19.05 -14.23 26.92
C SER A 11 -17.82 -13.40 26.57
N ARG A 12 -16.73 -14.07 26.20
CA ARG A 12 -15.64 -13.43 25.44
C ARG A 12 -16.19 -13.10 24.05
N MET A 13 -16.80 -11.96 23.94
CA MET A 13 -17.08 -11.34 22.65
C MET A 13 -15.76 -10.79 22.11
N GLY A 14 -14.91 -11.69 21.66
CA GLY A 14 -13.82 -11.39 20.76
C GLY A 14 -14.45 -11.02 19.42
N LEU A 15 -14.75 -9.74 19.22
CA LEU A 15 -14.99 -9.19 17.92
C LEU A 15 -13.72 -9.44 17.10
N ARG A 16 -13.72 -10.49 16.30
CA ARG A 16 -12.84 -10.57 15.14
C ARG A 16 -13.32 -9.47 14.21
N ASP A 17 -12.64 -8.36 14.29
CA ASP A 17 -12.85 -7.18 13.44
C ASP A 17 -12.30 -7.46 12.03
N ASP A 18 -12.88 -8.46 11.39
CA ASP A 18 -12.51 -8.96 10.07
C ASP A 18 -13.36 -8.27 8.99
N ALA A 19 -13.45 -6.93 9.09
CA ALA A 19 -14.01 -6.15 8.00
C ALA A 19 -13.12 -6.38 6.77
N THR A 20 -13.68 -7.02 5.74
CA THR A 20 -13.00 -7.36 4.50
C THR A 20 -12.35 -6.12 3.90
N ILE A 21 -11.03 -6.18 3.67
CA ILE A 21 -10.30 -5.11 2.98
C ILE A 21 -10.40 -5.36 1.49
N ALA A 22 -11.01 -4.42 0.77
CA ALA A 22 -11.07 -4.41 -0.69
C ALA A 22 -9.92 -3.60 -1.27
N ILE A 23 -9.25 -4.12 -2.31
CA ILE A 23 -8.24 -3.38 -3.08
C ILE A 23 -8.85 -3.09 -4.45
N ARG A 24 -8.79 -1.84 -4.87
CA ARG A 24 -9.34 -1.37 -6.14
C ARG A 24 -8.67 -0.08 -6.61
N PRO A 25 -8.89 0.36 -7.86
CA PRO A 25 -8.45 1.66 -8.31
C PRO A 25 -8.93 2.81 -7.41
N CYS A 26 -8.04 3.77 -7.19
CA CYS A 26 -8.32 4.99 -6.43
C CYS A 26 -9.31 5.87 -7.20
N ARG A 27 -10.25 6.47 -6.48
CA ARG A 27 -11.17 7.46 -7.02
C ARG A 27 -10.65 8.86 -6.78
N ARG A 28 -11.08 9.80 -7.59
CA ARG A 28 -10.65 11.21 -7.50
C ARG A 28 -10.91 11.81 -6.12
N GLU A 29 -12.06 11.54 -5.54
CA GLU A 29 -12.46 12.01 -4.21
C GLU A 29 -11.65 11.42 -3.06
N GLU A 30 -10.92 10.34 -3.29
CA GLU A 30 -10.09 9.65 -2.29
C GLU A 30 -8.65 10.19 -2.23
N CYS A 31 -8.23 11.01 -3.20
CA CYS A 31 -6.85 11.51 -3.27
C CYS A 31 -6.41 12.27 -2.01
N ALA A 32 -7.30 13.06 -1.40
CA ALA A 32 -7.00 13.75 -0.14
C ALA A 32 -6.77 12.76 1.02
N ALA A 33 -7.57 11.68 1.08
CA ALA A 33 -7.39 10.63 2.09
C ALA A 33 -6.09 9.85 1.88
N VAL A 34 -5.65 9.68 0.62
CA VAL A 34 -4.35 9.05 0.32
C VAL A 34 -3.18 9.92 0.79
N LEU A 35 -3.24 11.24 0.59
CA LEU A 35 -2.20 12.15 1.10
C LEU A 35 -2.11 12.08 2.63
N ALA A 36 -3.24 12.10 3.32
CA ALA A 36 -3.31 11.94 4.78
C ALA A 36 -2.76 10.56 5.23
N LEU A 37 -3.05 9.49 4.47
CA LEU A 37 -2.47 8.17 4.71
C LEU A 37 -0.94 8.20 4.61
N TRP A 38 -0.36 8.84 3.59
CA TRP A 38 1.09 8.91 3.42
C TRP A 38 1.77 9.65 4.57
N GLU A 39 1.20 10.76 5.01
CA GLU A 39 1.67 11.50 6.18
C GLU A 39 1.62 10.62 7.45
N CYS A 40 0.47 10.01 7.72
CA CYS A 40 0.28 9.12 8.88
C CYS A 40 1.20 7.88 8.82
N ALA A 41 1.49 7.36 7.64
CA ALA A 41 2.39 6.24 7.44
C ALA A 41 3.87 6.61 7.57
N GLY A 42 4.21 7.90 7.67
CA GLY A 42 5.57 8.40 7.79
C GLY A 42 6.31 8.48 6.46
N ALA A 43 5.60 8.61 5.34
CA ALA A 43 6.25 8.77 4.03
C ALA A 43 6.97 10.11 3.93
N ILE A 44 8.19 10.11 3.37
CA ILE A 44 8.93 11.33 3.10
C ILE A 44 8.21 12.11 1.99
N PRO A 45 7.86 13.39 2.22
CA PRO A 45 7.18 14.21 1.22
C PRO A 45 7.99 14.38 -0.06
N SER A 46 7.29 14.46 -1.18
CA SER A 46 7.87 14.72 -2.52
C SER A 46 7.10 15.86 -3.18
N ALA A 47 7.73 16.56 -4.12
CA ALA A 47 7.12 17.64 -4.89
C ALA A 47 5.84 17.20 -5.65
N THR A 48 5.71 15.89 -5.93
CA THR A 48 4.54 15.31 -6.61
C THR A 48 3.42 14.86 -5.66
N ASP A 49 3.58 15.02 -4.35
CA ASP A 49 2.59 14.63 -3.35
C ASP A 49 1.57 15.75 -3.12
N THR A 50 0.89 16.15 -4.17
CA THR A 50 -0.15 17.17 -4.13
C THR A 50 -1.49 16.60 -4.59
N LEU A 51 -2.57 17.24 -4.16
CA LEU A 51 -3.93 16.82 -4.54
C LEU A 51 -4.11 16.87 -6.06
N GLU A 52 -3.57 17.90 -6.71
CA GLU A 52 -3.65 18.09 -8.15
C GLU A 52 -2.93 16.96 -8.91
N GLU A 53 -1.71 16.63 -8.49
CA GLU A 53 -0.91 15.56 -9.11
C GLU A 53 -1.58 14.19 -8.95
N LEU A 54 -2.12 13.88 -7.77
CA LEU A 54 -2.83 12.62 -7.54
C LEU A 54 -4.11 12.54 -8.38
N GLN A 55 -4.87 13.63 -8.45
CA GLN A 55 -6.07 13.68 -9.30
C GLN A 55 -5.74 13.58 -10.79
N ARG A 56 -4.60 14.15 -11.22
CA ARG A 56 -4.09 13.96 -12.57
C ARG A 56 -3.74 12.51 -12.82
N LEU A 57 -3.03 11.87 -11.88
CA LEU A 57 -2.66 10.45 -11.97
C LEU A 57 -3.90 9.56 -12.10
N VAL A 58 -4.95 9.79 -11.31
CA VAL A 58 -6.22 9.05 -11.41
C VAL A 58 -6.83 9.16 -12.81
N ARG A 59 -6.76 10.33 -13.44
CA ARG A 59 -7.31 10.53 -14.81
C ARG A 59 -6.49 9.83 -15.87
N THR A 60 -5.17 9.79 -15.73
CA THR A 60 -4.26 9.33 -16.80
C THR A 60 -3.82 7.88 -16.64
N HIS A 61 -3.74 7.39 -15.41
CA HIS A 61 -3.23 6.05 -15.07
C HIS A 61 -4.00 5.44 -13.89
N GLY A 62 -5.31 5.69 -13.81
CA GLY A 62 -6.11 5.34 -12.63
C GLY A 62 -6.18 3.85 -12.34
N ASP A 63 -6.02 2.99 -13.35
CA ASP A 63 -5.97 1.53 -13.17
C ASP A 63 -4.73 1.05 -12.40
N GLY A 64 -3.66 1.82 -12.41
CA GLY A 64 -2.42 1.54 -11.66
C GLY A 64 -2.35 2.20 -10.28
N PHE A 65 -3.22 3.15 -9.98
CA PHE A 65 -3.26 3.77 -8.66
C PHE A 65 -4.28 3.05 -7.79
N LEU A 66 -3.82 2.15 -6.93
CA LEU A 66 -4.67 1.29 -6.12
C LEU A 66 -4.77 1.77 -4.67
N VAL A 67 -5.95 1.60 -4.08
CA VAL A 67 -6.21 1.83 -2.66
C VAL A 67 -6.82 0.59 -2.00
N ALA A 68 -6.49 0.39 -0.75
CA ALA A 68 -7.11 -0.59 0.12
C ALA A 68 -8.14 0.11 1.00
N ILE A 69 -9.37 -0.36 0.94
CA ILE A 69 -10.51 0.22 1.65
C ILE A 69 -11.01 -0.75 2.72
N GLN A 70 -11.13 -0.26 3.94
CA GLN A 70 -11.76 -0.95 5.06
C GLN A 70 -12.80 -0.01 5.69
N ARG A 71 -14.06 -0.44 5.79
CA ARG A 71 -15.16 0.38 6.37
C ARG A 71 -15.21 1.81 5.79
N ASN A 72 -15.14 1.93 4.47
CA ASN A 72 -15.11 3.21 3.73
C ASN A 72 -13.90 4.11 4.02
N THR A 73 -12.87 3.60 4.69
CA THR A 73 -11.64 4.34 4.98
C THR A 73 -10.49 3.80 4.13
N VAL A 74 -9.66 4.70 3.60
CA VAL A 74 -8.41 4.35 2.91
C VAL A 74 -7.40 3.91 3.96
N VAL A 75 -7.03 2.63 3.95
CA VAL A 75 -6.06 2.04 4.90
C VAL A 75 -4.76 1.58 4.24
N GLY A 76 -4.66 1.71 2.94
CA GLY A 76 -3.44 1.43 2.19
C GLY A 76 -3.50 1.98 0.79
N SER A 77 -2.34 2.16 0.17
CA SER A 77 -2.21 2.61 -1.22
C SER A 77 -0.95 2.06 -1.87
N VAL A 78 -0.95 2.00 -3.19
CA VAL A 78 0.21 1.73 -4.03
C VAL A 78 0.01 2.33 -5.41
N ILE A 79 1.07 2.83 -6.01
CA ILE A 79 1.07 3.29 -7.40
C ILE A 79 1.89 2.31 -8.25
N ALA A 80 1.24 1.71 -9.24
CA ALA A 80 1.83 0.86 -10.26
C ALA A 80 2.05 1.69 -11.53
N GLY A 81 3.24 2.23 -11.70
CA GLY A 81 3.62 3.01 -12.88
C GLY A 81 4.03 2.10 -14.05
N TRP A 82 3.54 2.39 -15.24
CA TRP A 82 3.87 1.71 -16.48
C TRP A 82 4.34 2.71 -17.53
N ASP A 83 5.55 2.55 -18.04
CA ASP A 83 6.17 3.46 -19.01
C ASP A 83 6.08 2.97 -20.47
N GLY A 84 5.31 1.91 -20.74
CA GLY A 84 5.23 1.24 -22.04
C GLY A 84 6.23 0.08 -22.18
N TRP A 85 7.12 -0.13 -21.21
CA TRP A 85 8.16 -1.15 -21.24
C TRP A 85 8.40 -1.83 -19.90
N ARG A 86 8.52 -1.05 -18.80
CA ARG A 86 8.80 -1.55 -17.45
C ARG A 86 7.77 -1.05 -16.47
N GLY A 87 7.54 -1.82 -15.42
CA GLY A 87 6.71 -1.43 -14.30
C GLY A 87 7.53 -0.96 -13.12
N ASN A 88 7.04 0.07 -12.43
CA ASN A 88 7.63 0.58 -11.20
C ASN A 88 6.55 0.69 -10.12
N ILE A 89 6.92 0.35 -8.89
CA ILE A 89 6.08 0.53 -7.72
C ILE A 89 6.52 1.78 -6.98
N TYR A 90 5.55 2.66 -6.71
CA TYR A 90 5.74 3.89 -5.96
C TYR A 90 4.72 3.98 -4.83
N ARG A 91 5.02 4.74 -3.79
CA ARG A 91 4.07 5.15 -2.75
C ARG A 91 3.27 3.99 -2.15
N LEU A 92 3.95 2.85 -1.90
CA LEU A 92 3.37 1.79 -1.08
C LEU A 92 3.26 2.29 0.36
N ALA A 93 2.05 2.40 0.85
CA ALA A 93 1.78 2.81 2.22
C ALA A 93 0.66 1.99 2.84
N VAL A 94 0.75 1.75 4.15
CA VAL A 94 -0.28 1.07 4.95
C VAL A 94 -0.43 1.82 6.26
N ALA A 95 -1.66 2.16 6.60
CA ALA A 95 -2.01 2.80 7.86
C ALA A 95 -1.48 1.98 9.05
N PRO A 96 -0.94 2.62 10.11
CA PRO A 96 -0.34 1.92 11.23
C PRO A 96 -1.24 0.83 11.82
N GLU A 97 -2.54 1.11 11.97
CA GLU A 97 -3.55 0.19 12.51
C GLU A 97 -3.88 -1.00 11.60
N ALA A 98 -3.59 -0.88 10.29
CA ALA A 98 -3.81 -1.93 9.30
C ALA A 98 -2.55 -2.78 9.00
N ARG A 99 -1.43 -2.47 9.65
CA ARG A 99 -0.17 -3.23 9.50
C ARG A 99 -0.28 -4.64 10.08
N ARG A 100 0.71 -5.50 9.76
CA ARG A 100 0.83 -6.90 10.21
C ARG A 100 -0.31 -7.83 9.75
N ARG A 101 -1.11 -7.38 8.74
CA ARG A 101 -2.19 -8.16 8.13
C ARG A 101 -1.85 -8.57 6.68
N ARG A 102 -0.59 -8.56 6.31
CA ARG A 102 -0.10 -8.83 4.94
C ARG A 102 -0.69 -7.88 3.87
N LEU A 103 -1.23 -6.73 4.28
CA LEU A 103 -1.89 -5.80 3.38
C LEU A 103 -0.91 -5.21 2.35
N ALA A 104 0.29 -4.80 2.78
CA ALA A 104 1.33 -4.33 1.87
C ALA A 104 1.69 -5.37 0.80
N GLN A 105 1.84 -6.65 1.19
CA GLN A 105 2.11 -7.73 0.24
C GLN A 105 0.97 -7.92 -0.76
N ARG A 106 -0.29 -7.83 -0.31
CA ARG A 106 -1.46 -7.89 -1.20
C ARG A 106 -1.46 -6.73 -2.20
N LEU A 107 -1.20 -5.50 -1.74
CA LEU A 107 -1.10 -4.31 -2.60
C LEU A 107 0.00 -4.48 -3.67
N VAL A 108 1.18 -4.97 -3.29
CA VAL A 108 2.27 -5.24 -4.24
C VAL A 108 1.87 -6.30 -5.28
N ARG A 109 1.17 -7.35 -4.87
CA ARG A 109 0.69 -8.40 -5.79
C ARG A 109 -0.34 -7.84 -6.78
N GLU A 110 -1.31 -7.07 -6.32
CA GLU A 110 -2.30 -6.43 -7.20
C GLU A 110 -1.63 -5.45 -8.18
N ALA A 111 -0.70 -4.61 -7.70
CA ALA A 111 0.08 -3.73 -8.56
C ALA A 111 0.88 -4.52 -9.62
N ALA A 112 1.48 -5.63 -9.24
CA ALA A 112 2.20 -6.51 -10.16
C ALA A 112 1.28 -7.12 -11.23
N LEU A 113 0.05 -7.52 -10.86
CA LEU A 113 -0.94 -8.03 -11.80
C LEU A 113 -1.36 -6.97 -12.82
N VAL A 114 -1.63 -5.74 -12.38
CA VAL A 114 -1.95 -4.61 -13.28
C VAL A 114 -0.83 -4.39 -14.29
N MET A 115 0.42 -4.33 -13.84
CA MET A 115 1.56 -4.10 -14.73
C MET A 115 1.81 -5.26 -15.68
N ARG A 116 1.66 -6.50 -15.23
CA ARG A 116 1.76 -7.69 -16.09
C ARG A 116 0.69 -7.71 -17.17
N ALA A 117 -0.54 -7.34 -16.84
CA ALA A 117 -1.64 -7.24 -17.81
C ALA A 117 -1.34 -6.21 -18.91
N LYS A 118 -0.53 -5.19 -18.61
CA LYS A 118 -0.02 -4.20 -19.59
C LYS A 118 1.20 -4.69 -20.37
N GLY A 119 1.71 -5.88 -20.10
CA GLY A 119 2.84 -6.48 -20.80
C GLY A 119 4.20 -6.26 -20.11
N SER A 120 4.24 -5.73 -18.89
CA SER A 120 5.50 -5.58 -18.16
C SER A 120 6.15 -6.93 -17.86
N ARG A 121 7.39 -7.10 -18.29
CA ARG A 121 8.21 -8.28 -18.01
C ARG A 121 9.22 -8.04 -16.87
N ARG A 122 9.38 -6.79 -16.45
CA ARG A 122 10.26 -6.40 -15.35
C ARG A 122 9.57 -5.37 -14.47
N LEU A 123 9.56 -5.65 -13.18
CA LEU A 123 9.05 -4.76 -12.15
C LEU A 123 10.21 -4.30 -11.27
N SER A 124 10.15 -3.06 -10.81
CA SER A 124 11.08 -2.50 -9.84
C SER A 124 10.32 -1.69 -8.78
N ALA A 125 10.96 -1.50 -7.64
CA ALA A 125 10.50 -0.63 -6.59
C ALA A 125 11.67 0.26 -6.14
N LEU A 126 11.39 1.53 -5.88
CA LEU A 126 12.35 2.45 -5.30
C LEU A 126 12.11 2.50 -3.80
N VAL A 127 13.10 2.08 -3.03
CA VAL A 127 13.03 1.96 -1.58
C VAL A 127 14.11 2.83 -0.95
N GLU A 128 13.72 3.67 -0.01
CA GLU A 128 14.67 4.49 0.75
C GLU A 128 15.59 3.60 1.58
N SER A 129 16.88 3.63 1.29
CA SER A 129 17.88 2.69 1.86
C SER A 129 18.07 2.84 3.36
N HIS A 130 17.76 4.02 3.91
CA HIS A 130 17.85 4.33 5.33
C HIS A 130 16.59 3.97 6.13
N GLU A 131 15.48 3.64 5.43
CA GLU A 131 14.24 3.22 6.04
C GLU A 131 14.25 1.71 6.31
N ALA A 132 14.81 1.29 7.46
CA ALA A 132 15.00 -0.12 7.80
C ALA A 132 13.71 -0.94 7.72
N HIS A 133 12.56 -0.34 8.07
CA HIS A 133 11.26 -1.01 8.00
C HIS A 133 10.83 -1.30 6.55
N ALA A 134 10.99 -0.34 5.65
CA ALA A 134 10.69 -0.50 4.24
C ALA A 134 11.64 -1.53 3.60
N VAL A 135 12.94 -1.41 3.87
CA VAL A 135 13.96 -2.35 3.39
C VAL A 135 13.64 -3.77 3.86
N GLY A 136 13.35 -3.97 5.15
CA GLY A 136 13.00 -5.28 5.69
C GLY A 136 11.73 -5.87 5.08
N PHE A 137 10.74 -5.04 4.76
CA PHE A 137 9.54 -5.50 4.05
C PHE A 137 9.88 -6.05 2.65
N TRP A 138 10.67 -5.32 1.85
CA TRP A 138 11.04 -5.76 0.51
C TRP A 138 11.94 -7.00 0.52
N ASP A 139 12.86 -7.11 1.49
CA ASP A 139 13.67 -8.32 1.68
C ASP A 139 12.80 -9.55 2.00
N HIS A 140 11.72 -9.35 2.77
CA HIS A 140 10.78 -10.42 3.10
C HIS A 140 10.01 -10.94 1.87
N LEU A 141 9.91 -10.14 0.80
CA LEU A 141 9.28 -10.55 -0.47
C LEU A 141 10.22 -11.37 -1.38
N ALA A 142 11.38 -11.81 -0.90
CA ALA A 142 12.30 -12.64 -1.68
C ALA A 142 11.63 -13.91 -2.22
N ALA A 143 10.73 -14.54 -1.45
CA ALA A 143 9.95 -15.70 -1.88
C ALA A 143 8.98 -15.38 -3.04
N ASP A 144 8.55 -14.12 -3.17
CA ASP A 144 7.73 -13.62 -4.28
C ASP A 144 8.61 -13.17 -5.48
N GLY A 145 9.93 -13.40 -5.44
CA GLY A 145 10.88 -13.09 -6.50
C GLY A 145 11.48 -11.69 -6.48
N TRP A 146 11.23 -10.90 -5.43
CA TRP A 146 11.85 -9.60 -5.24
C TRP A 146 13.26 -9.75 -4.67
N ARG A 147 14.19 -8.95 -5.17
CA ARG A 147 15.58 -8.94 -4.68
C ARG A 147 16.21 -7.58 -4.85
N ARG A 148 17.13 -7.23 -4.00
CA ARG A 148 17.95 -6.02 -4.15
C ARG A 148 18.75 -6.06 -5.44
N ASP A 149 18.91 -4.92 -6.09
CA ASP A 149 19.83 -4.75 -7.20
C ASP A 149 20.90 -3.73 -6.78
N GLU A 150 22.00 -4.24 -6.20
CA GLU A 150 23.11 -3.43 -5.69
C GLU A 150 23.91 -2.73 -6.78
N ARG A 151 23.67 -3.09 -8.06
CA ARG A 151 24.32 -2.45 -9.21
C ARG A 151 23.70 -1.09 -9.57
N MET A 152 22.53 -0.77 -8.98
CA MET A 152 21.76 0.41 -9.37
C MET A 152 21.93 1.54 -8.37
N MET A 153 22.17 2.72 -8.91
CA MET A 153 22.20 3.98 -8.17
C MET A 153 21.15 4.92 -8.79
N ARG A 154 20.45 5.67 -7.96
CA ARG A 154 19.41 6.59 -8.41
C ARG A 154 19.94 8.01 -8.49
N TYR A 155 19.76 8.64 -9.64
CA TYR A 155 19.94 10.07 -9.82
C TYR A 155 18.58 10.74 -10.00
N ILE A 156 18.33 11.86 -9.35
CA ILE A 156 17.09 12.63 -9.45
C ILE A 156 17.39 14.08 -9.83
N ARG A 157 16.50 14.66 -10.61
CA ARG A 157 16.44 16.10 -10.89
C ARG A 157 14.99 16.55 -10.74
N ALA A 158 14.77 17.59 -9.94
CA ALA A 158 13.47 18.27 -9.93
C ALA A 158 13.33 19.07 -11.25
N SER A 159 12.11 19.11 -11.78
CA SER A 159 11.74 19.99 -12.89
C SER A 159 11.00 21.19 -12.31
N ASP A 160 11.40 22.37 -12.72
CA ASP A 160 10.75 23.64 -12.36
C ASP A 160 9.38 23.72 -13.02
#